data_5df694b0dcbd33e812d5d65aa29f65e5
#
_entry.id   5df694b0dcbd33e812d5d65aa29f65e5
#
_cell.length_a   1.000
_cell.length_b   1.000
_cell.length_c   1.000
_cell.angle_alpha   90.00
_cell.angle_beta   90.00
_cell.angle_gamma   90.00
#
_symmetry.space_group_name_H-M   'P 1'
#
loop_
_entity.id
_entity.type
_entity.pdbx_description
1 polymer ?
#
loop_
_entity_poly.entity_id
_entity_poly.type
_entity_poly.pdbx_seq_one_letter_code
_entity_poly.pdbx_strand_id
1 'polypeptide(L)'
;MRQMALLPAIDHHAILPSIMNNIKRIVLTGGPCAGKTTALVRVIEHFSNLGFKVFTLPEVPTMFTQAGMNYLTQNPDFFYEGEKATLEIQLALEDKFLRMAEACNEPAVIVCDRGAMDISAYMQPEMWERITRDVGTTTQQLRDERYDAVLHLVSAADGAEQFYTTSNNASRNEPASEEGLRIARLLDKKVIEAWTGHGHLRVINNHEDFEAKIRRVIKEITNVLGLPQPIEEERKYIVEVEGEMPDCIESDITQTYLVADPGVEVRLRRRDWSGKVVNVHTTKKRVSGHEEIITERQVPNALYESLMQQADPYRQTIRKNRKSFIWKGQYFELDTYLNLPEPLTILETKGITEDEDVRFPPFIRVLADITCNKKYYNYNLALRR
;
A
#
# COMPACT_ATOMS: atom_id res chain seq x y z
N MET A 1 25.09 -1.91 -23.40
CA MET A 1 23.97 -1.01 -23.80
C MET A 1 22.86 -1.88 -24.39
N ARG A 2 21.96 -2.39 -23.57
CA ARG A 2 20.69 -2.97 -24.05
C ARG A 2 19.67 -1.85 -24.05
N GLN A 3 19.14 -1.54 -25.23
CA GLN A 3 18.05 -0.61 -25.44
C GLN A 3 16.90 -0.95 -24.49
N MET A 4 16.52 0.02 -23.62
CA MET A 4 15.22 0.02 -22.99
C MET A 4 14.18 -0.09 -24.12
N ALA A 5 13.41 -1.16 -24.11
CA ALA A 5 12.25 -1.26 -24.96
C ALA A 5 11.34 -0.08 -24.62
N LEU A 6 11.20 0.84 -25.55
CA LEU A 6 10.16 1.87 -25.52
C LEU A 6 8.82 1.13 -25.37
N LEU A 7 8.11 1.41 -24.30
CA LEU A 7 6.70 1.03 -24.19
C LEU A 7 5.99 1.46 -25.48
N PRO A 8 5.09 0.65 -26.05
CA PRO A 8 4.32 1.05 -27.22
C PRO A 8 3.64 2.38 -26.93
N ALA A 9 3.62 3.26 -27.93
CA ALA A 9 2.97 4.56 -27.83
C ALA A 9 1.53 4.35 -27.35
N ILE A 10 1.33 4.59 -26.06
CA ILE A 10 -0.01 4.58 -25.45
C ILE A 10 -0.76 5.70 -26.16
N ASP A 11 -1.96 5.41 -26.64
CA ASP A 11 -2.85 6.47 -27.14
C ASP A 11 -3.26 7.34 -25.93
N HIS A 12 -2.39 8.28 -25.60
CA HIS A 12 -2.52 9.18 -24.46
C HIS A 12 -3.86 9.94 -24.47
N HIS A 13 -4.45 10.17 -25.65
CA HIS A 13 -5.70 10.93 -25.79
C HIS A 13 -6.94 10.18 -25.28
N ALA A 14 -6.93 8.85 -25.23
CA ALA A 14 -8.09 8.07 -24.79
C ALA A 14 -8.11 7.83 -23.26
N ILE A 15 -6.95 7.82 -22.59
CA ILE A 15 -6.80 7.45 -21.16
C ILE A 15 -6.73 8.69 -20.27
N LEU A 16 -6.12 9.78 -20.74
CA LEU A 16 -5.93 11.02 -19.99
C LEU A 16 -7.19 11.62 -19.35
N PRO A 17 -8.38 11.65 -20.00
CA PRO A 17 -9.56 12.26 -19.38
C PRO A 17 -10.06 11.54 -18.12
N SER A 18 -9.86 10.23 -18.02
CA SER A 18 -10.26 9.45 -16.84
C SER A 18 -9.28 9.61 -15.66
N ILE A 19 -8.03 9.96 -15.96
CA ILE A 19 -6.97 10.16 -14.98
C ILE A 19 -6.97 11.59 -14.43
N MET A 20 -7.35 12.59 -15.23
CA MET A 20 -7.39 14.00 -14.84
C MET A 20 -8.26 14.27 -13.60
N ASN A 21 -9.28 13.46 -13.34
CA ASN A 21 -10.21 13.63 -12.22
C ASN A 21 -9.93 12.67 -11.04
N ASN A 22 -8.84 11.91 -11.07
CA ASN A 22 -8.55 10.88 -10.08
C ASN A 22 -7.13 11.00 -9.54
N ILE A 23 -6.87 12.10 -8.83
CA ILE A 23 -5.57 12.34 -8.19
C ILE A 23 -5.32 11.30 -7.12
N LYS A 24 -4.16 10.65 -7.19
CA LYS A 24 -3.75 9.62 -6.25
C LYS A 24 -2.74 10.16 -5.23
N ARG A 25 -2.93 9.83 -3.96
CA ARG A 25 -1.94 10.05 -2.89
C ARG A 25 -1.24 8.74 -2.55
N ILE A 26 0.06 8.73 -2.73
CA ILE A 26 0.92 7.57 -2.56
C ILE A 26 1.97 7.87 -1.51
N VAL A 27 2.13 6.99 -0.55
CA VAL A 27 3.18 7.08 0.46
C VAL A 27 4.38 6.26 0.03
N LEU A 28 5.56 6.88 0.00
CA LEU A 28 6.84 6.19 0.02
C LEU A 28 7.36 6.17 1.46
N THR A 29 7.38 5.02 2.07
CA THR A 29 7.83 4.85 3.45
C THR A 29 8.93 3.79 3.57
N GLY A 30 9.44 3.58 4.77
CA GLY A 30 10.48 2.62 5.09
C GLY A 30 11.48 3.18 6.09
N GLY A 31 12.25 2.29 6.67
CA GLY A 31 13.26 2.61 7.67
C GLY A 31 14.43 3.47 7.17
N PRO A 32 15.44 3.66 8.01
CA PRO A 32 16.67 4.33 7.61
C PRO A 32 17.34 3.63 6.43
N CYS A 33 17.96 4.39 5.52
CA CYS A 33 18.65 3.87 4.31
C CYS A 33 17.79 2.98 3.39
N ALA A 34 16.48 3.12 3.38
CA ALA A 34 15.58 2.36 2.50
C ALA A 34 15.69 2.78 1.02
N GLY A 35 16.33 3.91 0.72
CA GLY A 35 16.46 4.45 -0.64
C GLY A 35 15.28 5.33 -1.08
N LYS A 36 14.44 5.81 -0.15
CA LYS A 36 13.26 6.63 -0.42
C LYS A 36 13.56 7.87 -1.29
N THR A 37 14.55 8.67 -0.90
CA THR A 37 14.92 9.89 -1.63
C THR A 37 15.33 9.60 -3.08
N THR A 38 16.11 8.55 -3.30
CA THR A 38 16.51 8.15 -4.65
C THR A 38 15.31 7.63 -5.44
N ALA A 39 14.44 6.85 -4.82
CA ALA A 39 13.20 6.39 -5.43
C ALA A 39 12.32 7.56 -5.84
N LEU A 40 12.18 8.56 -4.97
CA LEU A 40 11.38 9.76 -5.23
C LEU A 40 11.88 10.52 -6.48
N VAL A 41 13.21 10.70 -6.62
CA VAL A 41 13.80 11.34 -7.81
C VAL A 41 13.45 10.57 -9.09
N ARG A 42 13.57 9.24 -9.06
CA ARG A 42 13.24 8.38 -10.21
C ARG A 42 11.74 8.39 -10.54
N VAL A 43 10.89 8.45 -9.52
CA VAL A 43 9.43 8.57 -9.68
C VAL A 43 9.07 9.88 -10.35
N ILE A 44 9.65 11.00 -9.89
CA ILE A 44 9.44 12.32 -10.51
C ILE A 44 9.84 12.29 -11.98
N GLU A 45 11.05 11.81 -12.28
CA GLU A 45 11.57 11.74 -13.65
C GLU A 45 10.65 10.89 -14.55
N HIS A 46 10.28 9.68 -14.10
CA HIS A 46 9.49 8.74 -14.89
C HIS A 46 8.09 9.30 -15.20
N PHE A 47 7.34 9.73 -14.19
CA PHE A 47 5.97 10.18 -14.38
C PHE A 47 5.87 11.58 -15.01
N SER A 48 6.86 12.46 -14.79
CA SER A 48 6.93 13.73 -15.53
C SER A 48 7.15 13.49 -17.04
N ASN A 49 7.98 12.51 -17.42
CA ASN A 49 8.16 12.12 -18.82
C ASN A 49 6.90 11.52 -19.43
N LEU A 50 6.00 10.94 -18.62
CA LEU A 50 4.68 10.48 -19.05
C LEU A 50 3.61 11.59 -19.05
N GLY A 51 3.99 12.83 -18.75
CA GLY A 51 3.08 13.99 -18.76
C GLY A 51 2.30 14.21 -17.46
N PHE A 52 2.70 13.57 -16.37
CA PHE A 52 2.09 13.81 -15.06
C PHE A 52 2.73 14.99 -14.34
N LYS A 53 1.93 15.81 -13.68
CA LYS A 53 2.39 16.71 -12.63
C LYS A 53 2.63 15.89 -11.36
N VAL A 54 3.89 15.73 -10.96
CA VAL A 54 4.26 15.03 -9.73
C VAL A 54 4.43 16.03 -8.60
N PHE A 55 3.55 16.00 -7.61
CA PHE A 55 3.69 16.73 -6.36
C PHE A 55 4.39 15.86 -5.35
N THR A 56 5.44 16.35 -4.73
CA THR A 56 6.17 15.65 -3.67
C THR A 56 6.06 16.40 -2.36
N LEU A 57 5.63 15.69 -1.32
CA LEU A 57 5.55 16.24 0.01
C LEU A 57 6.84 15.88 0.78
N PRO A 58 7.50 16.88 1.40
CA PRO A 58 8.70 16.64 2.18
C PRO A 58 8.38 15.92 3.49
N GLU A 59 9.37 15.24 4.05
CA GLU A 59 9.31 14.64 5.38
C GLU A 59 9.16 15.72 6.45
N VAL A 60 8.00 15.81 7.10
CA VAL A 60 7.70 16.87 8.10
C VAL A 60 8.65 16.83 9.30
N PRO A 61 9.02 15.66 9.88
CA PRO A 61 10.02 15.60 10.95
C PRO A 61 11.36 16.26 10.58
N THR A 62 11.80 16.11 9.34
CA THR A 62 13.03 16.76 8.85
C THR A 62 12.89 18.29 8.84
N MET A 63 11.75 18.81 8.41
CA MET A 63 11.47 20.26 8.45
C MET A 63 11.53 20.79 9.89
N PHE A 64 10.91 20.11 10.83
CA PHE A 64 10.91 20.51 12.23
C PHE A 64 12.29 20.40 12.87
N THR A 65 13.05 19.35 12.57
CA THR A 65 14.43 19.21 13.05
C THR A 65 15.31 20.36 12.55
N GLN A 66 15.18 20.75 11.29
CA GLN A 66 15.89 21.91 10.74
C GLN A 66 15.46 23.24 11.38
N ALA A 67 14.21 23.32 11.87
CA ALA A 67 13.69 24.47 12.60
C ALA A 67 14.02 24.44 14.10
N GLY A 68 14.76 23.44 14.59
CA GLY A 68 15.22 23.37 15.98
C GLY A 68 14.46 22.38 16.87
N MET A 69 13.50 21.60 16.35
CA MET A 69 12.85 20.54 17.10
C MET A 69 13.84 19.38 17.36
N ASN A 70 13.86 18.91 18.59
CA ASN A 70 14.64 17.73 18.98
C ASN A 70 13.70 16.59 19.44
N TYR A 71 13.50 15.61 18.58
CA TYR A 71 12.69 14.42 18.87
C TYR A 71 13.32 13.45 19.91
N LEU A 72 14.61 13.64 20.25
CA LEU A 72 15.29 12.91 21.33
C LEU A 72 15.17 13.58 22.70
N THR A 73 14.27 14.56 22.84
CA THR A 73 14.05 15.28 24.09
C THR A 73 13.64 14.32 25.22
N GLN A 74 14.09 14.62 26.45
CA GLN A 74 13.62 13.93 27.66
C GLN A 74 12.37 14.60 28.27
N ASN A 75 11.91 15.70 27.69
CA ASN A 75 10.70 16.40 28.11
C ASN A 75 9.48 15.78 27.40
N PRO A 76 8.60 15.06 28.10
CA PRO A 76 7.48 14.35 27.50
C PRO A 76 6.43 15.30 26.89
N ASP A 77 6.23 16.51 27.48
CA ASP A 77 5.27 17.48 26.97
C ASP A 77 5.79 18.11 25.68
N PHE A 78 7.09 18.41 25.61
CA PHE A 78 7.71 18.92 24.39
C PHE A 78 7.71 17.88 23.26
N PHE A 79 7.96 16.63 23.59
CA PHE A 79 7.85 15.52 22.64
C PHE A 79 6.41 15.38 22.13
N TYR A 80 5.42 15.37 23.03
CA TYR A 80 4.01 15.29 22.67
C TYR A 80 3.57 16.42 21.74
N GLU A 81 3.87 17.67 22.07
CA GLU A 81 3.51 18.83 21.22
C GLU A 81 4.21 18.78 19.86
N GLY A 82 5.47 18.32 19.81
CA GLY A 82 6.22 18.15 18.58
C GLY A 82 5.59 17.09 17.65
N GLU A 83 5.22 15.94 18.18
CA GLU A 83 4.62 14.86 17.40
C GLU A 83 3.20 15.20 16.97
N LYS A 84 2.42 15.86 17.84
CA LYS A 84 1.10 16.38 17.49
C LYS A 84 1.18 17.40 16.35
N ALA A 85 2.08 18.38 16.46
CA ALA A 85 2.31 19.38 15.42
C ALA A 85 2.79 18.72 14.12
N THR A 86 3.62 17.66 14.20
CA THR A 86 4.05 16.88 13.04
C THR A 86 2.85 16.28 12.31
N LEU A 87 1.91 15.67 13.03
CA LEU A 87 0.70 15.12 12.43
C LEU A 87 -0.19 16.22 11.82
N GLU A 88 -0.44 17.30 12.54
CA GLU A 88 -1.26 18.42 12.06
C GLU A 88 -0.71 19.02 10.76
N ILE A 89 0.59 19.26 10.70
CA ILE A 89 1.25 19.82 9.51
C ILE A 89 1.27 18.81 8.36
N GLN A 90 1.52 17.53 8.64
CA GLN A 90 1.45 16.48 7.62
C GLN A 90 0.06 16.49 6.95
N LEU A 91 -1.01 16.46 7.74
CA LEU A 91 -2.38 16.47 7.24
C LEU A 91 -2.69 17.76 6.46
N ALA A 92 -2.28 18.90 6.99
CA ALA A 92 -2.50 20.20 6.35
C ALA A 92 -1.77 20.31 5.01
N LEU A 93 -0.51 19.88 4.92
CA LEU A 93 0.24 19.88 3.67
C LEU A 93 -0.42 18.97 2.63
N GLU A 94 -0.76 17.75 2.99
CA GLU A 94 -1.42 16.80 2.09
C GLU A 94 -2.72 17.35 1.52
N ASP A 95 -3.55 17.99 2.36
CA ASP A 95 -4.81 18.57 1.93
C ASP A 95 -4.62 19.80 1.03
N LYS A 96 -3.58 20.61 1.28
CA LYS A 96 -3.24 21.75 0.41
C LYS A 96 -2.72 21.28 -0.94
N PHE A 97 -1.84 20.28 -0.96
CA PHE A 97 -1.32 19.74 -2.21
C PHE A 97 -2.39 19.02 -3.02
N LEU A 98 -3.36 18.36 -2.38
CA LEU A 98 -4.51 17.79 -3.08
C LEU A 98 -5.29 18.89 -3.81
N ARG A 99 -5.62 20.00 -3.13
CA ARG A 99 -6.32 21.14 -3.78
C ARG A 99 -5.50 21.75 -4.91
N MET A 100 -4.19 21.83 -4.77
CA MET A 100 -3.31 22.31 -5.84
C MET A 100 -3.31 21.36 -7.04
N ALA A 101 -3.27 20.07 -6.78
CA ALA A 101 -3.32 19.04 -7.81
C ALA A 101 -4.68 19.04 -8.53
N GLU A 102 -5.79 19.20 -7.81
CA GLU A 102 -7.13 19.37 -8.39
C GLU A 102 -7.24 20.60 -9.29
N ALA A 103 -6.51 21.67 -8.96
CA ALA A 103 -6.55 22.94 -9.68
C ALA A 103 -5.58 23.04 -10.87
N CYS A 104 -4.63 22.09 -11.01
CA CYS A 104 -3.58 22.23 -12.03
C CYS A 104 -4.03 21.91 -13.46
N ASN A 105 -5.23 21.31 -13.65
CA ASN A 105 -5.78 20.89 -14.95
C ASN A 105 -4.84 19.99 -15.78
N GLU A 106 -3.97 19.26 -15.11
CA GLU A 106 -3.04 18.28 -15.69
C GLU A 106 -3.23 16.94 -14.97
N PRO A 107 -2.91 15.80 -15.59
CA PRO A 107 -2.81 14.54 -14.86
C PRO A 107 -1.82 14.70 -13.70
N ALA A 108 -2.23 14.40 -12.47
CA ALA A 108 -1.41 14.66 -11.31
C ALA A 108 -1.35 13.46 -10.36
N VAL A 109 -0.22 13.35 -9.68
CA VAL A 109 0.00 12.38 -8.59
C VAL A 109 0.70 13.08 -7.42
N ILE A 110 0.29 12.73 -6.21
CA ILE A 110 0.91 13.21 -4.97
C ILE A 110 1.71 12.06 -4.36
N VAL A 111 2.99 12.30 -4.14
CA VAL A 111 3.90 11.34 -3.51
C VAL A 111 4.41 11.93 -2.19
N CYS A 112 4.06 11.28 -1.09
CA CYS A 112 4.45 11.69 0.25
C CYS A 112 5.74 10.97 0.66
N ASP A 113 6.80 11.71 0.98
CA ASP A 113 7.96 11.15 1.67
C ASP A 113 7.58 10.97 3.13
N ARG A 114 7.17 9.77 3.49
CA ARG A 114 6.42 9.34 4.66
C ARG A 114 4.95 9.79 4.67
N GLY A 115 4.14 9.07 5.43
CA GLY A 115 2.73 9.38 5.66
C GLY A 115 2.39 9.46 7.14
N ALA A 116 1.15 9.82 7.45
CA ALA A 116 0.70 10.06 8.82
C ALA A 116 0.94 8.87 9.77
N MET A 117 0.83 7.63 9.29
CA MET A 117 1.03 6.45 10.13
C MET A 117 2.50 6.21 10.51
N ASP A 118 3.46 6.74 9.74
CA ASP A 118 4.89 6.65 10.11
C ASP A 118 5.16 7.24 11.49
N ILE A 119 4.44 8.29 11.86
CA ILE A 119 4.57 8.98 13.14
C ILE A 119 4.30 8.03 14.31
N SER A 120 3.30 7.15 14.19
CA SER A 120 2.94 6.19 15.23
C SER A 120 4.04 5.17 15.54
N ALA A 121 4.95 4.91 14.59
CA ALA A 121 6.05 3.96 14.77
C ALA A 121 7.11 4.43 15.79
N TYR A 122 7.12 5.72 16.12
CA TYR A 122 8.13 6.34 16.99
C TYR A 122 7.65 6.60 18.41
N MET A 123 6.41 6.20 18.76
CA MET A 123 5.83 6.44 20.07
C MET A 123 5.10 5.22 20.64
N GLN A 124 4.64 5.33 21.88
CA GLN A 124 3.80 4.30 22.50
C GLN A 124 2.35 4.42 22.01
N PRO A 125 1.61 3.32 21.94
CA PRO A 125 0.22 3.31 21.45
C PRO A 125 -0.69 4.31 22.15
N GLU A 126 -0.56 4.46 23.47
CA GLU A 126 -1.39 5.36 24.28
C GLU A 126 -1.18 6.84 23.91
N MET A 127 0.06 7.20 23.57
CA MET A 127 0.37 8.55 23.10
C MET A 127 -0.19 8.79 21.72
N TRP A 128 -0.09 7.83 20.82
CA TRP A 128 -0.69 7.89 19.49
C TRP A 128 -2.22 8.07 19.56
N GLU A 129 -2.90 7.30 20.39
CA GLU A 129 -4.33 7.42 20.60
C GLU A 129 -4.74 8.80 21.15
N ARG A 130 -3.92 9.36 22.05
CA ARG A 130 -4.14 10.72 22.57
C ARG A 130 -3.98 11.76 21.47
N ILE A 131 -2.88 11.70 20.69
CA ILE A 131 -2.61 12.63 19.60
C ILE A 131 -3.72 12.58 18.55
N THR A 132 -4.11 11.40 18.08
CA THR A 132 -5.17 11.27 17.06
C THR A 132 -6.50 11.81 17.55
N ARG A 133 -6.84 11.60 18.82
CA ARG A 133 -8.05 12.16 19.43
C ARG A 133 -8.00 13.69 19.50
N ASP A 134 -6.87 14.26 19.90
CA ASP A 134 -6.71 15.71 20.07
C ASP A 134 -6.63 16.43 18.70
N VAL A 135 -6.17 15.76 17.65
CA VAL A 135 -6.22 16.24 16.25
C VAL A 135 -7.61 16.02 15.62
N GLY A 136 -8.47 15.21 16.22
CA GLY A 136 -9.83 14.94 15.72
C GLY A 136 -9.87 13.90 14.60
N THR A 137 -8.96 12.92 14.61
CA THR A 137 -8.88 11.85 13.62
C THR A 137 -8.78 10.47 14.28
N THR A 138 -8.66 9.42 13.49
CA THR A 138 -8.47 8.05 13.98
C THR A 138 -7.41 7.32 13.15
N THR A 139 -6.77 6.32 13.76
CA THR A 139 -5.81 5.44 13.07
C THR A 139 -6.37 4.87 11.77
N GLN A 140 -7.63 4.45 11.75
CA GLN A 140 -8.26 3.89 10.56
C GLN A 140 -8.44 4.93 9.46
N GLN A 141 -8.89 6.14 9.79
CA GLN A 141 -9.00 7.22 8.81
C GLN A 141 -7.63 7.54 8.21
N LEU A 142 -6.61 7.65 9.05
CA LEU A 142 -5.24 7.95 8.60
C LEU A 142 -4.65 6.82 7.77
N ARG A 143 -4.86 5.55 8.16
CA ARG A 143 -4.29 4.41 7.45
C ARG A 143 -5.09 4.04 6.21
N ASP A 144 -6.42 3.94 6.31
CA ASP A 144 -7.24 3.22 5.34
C ASP A 144 -8.01 4.12 4.37
N GLU A 145 -8.24 5.39 4.73
CA GLU A 145 -9.07 6.30 3.94
C GLU A 145 -8.25 7.42 3.27
N ARG A 146 -7.06 7.72 3.81
CA ARG A 146 -6.31 8.90 3.39
C ARG A 146 -5.42 8.69 2.17
N TYR A 147 -4.90 7.50 1.96
CA TYR A 147 -3.94 7.20 0.90
C TYR A 147 -4.43 6.09 -0.02
N ASP A 148 -4.13 6.23 -1.31
CA ASP A 148 -4.48 5.23 -2.33
C ASP A 148 -3.52 4.05 -2.31
N ALA A 149 -2.25 4.27 -1.95
CA ALA A 149 -1.24 3.23 -1.80
C ALA A 149 -0.14 3.61 -0.81
N VAL A 150 0.47 2.58 -0.25
CA VAL A 150 1.64 2.68 0.63
C VAL A 150 2.71 1.73 0.12
N LEU A 151 3.85 2.29 -0.26
CA LEU A 151 5.01 1.54 -0.75
C LEU A 151 6.09 1.59 0.33
N HIS A 152 6.24 0.49 1.05
CA HIS A 152 7.26 0.34 2.09
C HIS A 152 8.55 -0.21 1.47
N LEU A 153 9.58 0.62 1.40
CA LEU A 153 10.90 0.23 0.96
C LEU A 153 11.67 -0.30 2.17
N VAL A 154 12.03 -1.57 2.14
CA VAL A 154 12.80 -2.20 3.22
C VAL A 154 14.16 -1.52 3.36
N SER A 155 14.57 -1.26 4.60
CA SER A 155 15.88 -0.66 4.93
C SER A 155 17.03 -1.49 4.37
N ALA A 156 18.09 -0.83 3.90
CA ALA A 156 19.34 -1.50 3.52
C ALA A 156 19.98 -2.27 4.70
N ALA A 157 19.60 -1.99 5.93
CA ALA A 157 20.02 -2.76 7.10
C ALA A 157 19.53 -4.21 7.11
N ASP A 158 18.57 -4.56 6.21
CA ASP A 158 18.06 -5.91 6.01
C ASP A 158 18.27 -6.35 4.56
N GLY A 159 19.29 -7.16 4.32
CA GLY A 159 19.62 -7.79 3.04
C GLY A 159 20.43 -6.93 2.06
N ALA A 160 20.90 -5.74 2.45
CA ALA A 160 21.76 -4.88 1.65
C ALA A 160 22.74 -4.05 2.53
N GLU A 161 23.23 -4.64 3.61
CA GLU A 161 24.00 -3.99 4.67
C GLU A 161 25.23 -3.24 4.15
N GLN A 162 25.85 -3.71 3.07
CA GLN A 162 26.99 -3.05 2.43
C GLN A 162 26.68 -1.64 1.90
N PHE A 163 25.40 -1.33 1.69
CA PHE A 163 24.93 -0.01 1.24
C PHE A 163 24.37 0.84 2.38
N TYR A 164 24.34 0.32 3.62
CA TYR A 164 23.89 1.08 4.77
C TYR A 164 24.91 2.15 5.12
N THR A 165 24.49 3.41 5.14
CA THR A 165 25.36 4.55 5.52
C THR A 165 24.60 5.54 6.38
N THR A 166 25.28 6.08 7.38
CA THR A 166 24.75 7.15 8.24
C THR A 166 25.24 8.54 7.80
N SER A 167 26.20 8.61 6.87
CA SER A 167 26.86 9.86 6.48
C SER A 167 25.99 10.82 5.67
N ASN A 168 24.92 10.33 5.05
CA ASN A 168 24.10 11.10 4.12
C ASN A 168 22.90 11.84 4.75
N ASN A 169 22.71 11.70 6.07
CA ASN A 169 21.60 12.36 6.76
C ASN A 169 21.98 12.68 8.20
N ALA A 170 22.14 13.97 8.51
CA ALA A 170 22.50 14.48 9.83
C ALA A 170 21.43 14.19 10.92
N SER A 171 20.19 13.87 10.51
CA SER A 171 19.11 13.49 11.43
C SER A 171 19.17 12.04 11.89
N ARG A 172 20.15 11.25 11.41
CA ARG A 172 20.31 9.85 11.80
C ARG A 172 21.04 9.75 13.12
N ASN A 173 20.42 9.05 14.03
CA ASN A 173 20.95 8.84 15.38
C ASN A 173 21.53 7.43 15.56
N GLU A 174 21.36 6.54 14.57
CA GLU A 174 21.88 5.20 14.60
C GLU A 174 23.39 5.23 14.30
N PRO A 175 24.24 4.64 15.16
CA PRO A 175 25.66 4.55 14.88
C PRO A 175 25.92 3.64 13.66
N ALA A 176 26.99 3.90 12.90
CA ALA A 176 27.47 3.03 11.84
C ALA A 176 28.12 1.77 12.44
N SER A 177 27.34 0.93 13.07
CA SER A 177 27.76 -0.25 13.83
C SER A 177 26.72 -1.36 13.72
N GLU A 178 27.02 -2.56 14.22
CA GLU A 178 26.06 -3.67 14.30
C GLU A 178 24.83 -3.29 15.12
N GLU A 179 25.00 -2.54 16.19
CA GLU A 179 23.89 -2.01 16.98
C GLU A 179 23.04 -1.01 16.18
N GLY A 180 23.66 -0.16 15.37
CA GLY A 180 22.93 0.74 14.46
C GLY A 180 22.10 0.00 13.42
N LEU A 181 22.63 -1.08 12.83
CA LEU A 181 21.88 -1.95 11.92
C LEU A 181 20.69 -2.60 12.64
N ARG A 182 20.89 -3.06 13.88
CA ARG A 182 19.82 -3.64 14.71
C ARG A 182 18.71 -2.63 14.98
N ILE A 183 19.05 -1.41 15.34
CA ILE A 183 18.11 -0.32 15.57
C ILE A 183 17.34 0.01 14.28
N ALA A 184 18.05 0.11 13.14
CA ALA A 184 17.44 0.40 11.86
C ALA A 184 16.42 -0.67 11.43
N ARG A 185 16.74 -1.96 11.61
CA ARG A 185 15.81 -3.08 11.37
C ARG A 185 14.57 -2.99 12.28
N LEU A 186 14.77 -2.64 13.55
CA LEU A 186 13.65 -2.49 14.49
C LEU A 186 12.72 -1.34 14.09
N LEU A 187 13.29 -0.19 13.69
CA LEU A 187 12.51 0.95 13.22
C LEU A 187 11.76 0.62 11.92
N ASP A 188 12.43 -0.05 10.98
CA ASP A 188 11.82 -0.49 9.73
C ASP A 188 10.61 -1.40 9.99
N LYS A 189 10.77 -2.35 10.92
CA LYS A 189 9.68 -3.23 11.37
C LYS A 189 8.51 -2.46 11.97
N LYS A 190 8.75 -1.50 12.85
CA LYS A 190 7.70 -0.66 13.45
C LYS A 190 6.95 0.16 12.40
N VAL A 191 7.67 0.71 11.43
CA VAL A 191 7.04 1.48 10.33
C VAL A 191 6.15 0.60 9.49
N ILE A 192 6.58 -0.59 9.09
CA ILE A 192 5.73 -1.50 8.30
C ILE A 192 4.52 -2.00 9.10
N GLU A 193 4.69 -2.27 10.40
CA GLU A 193 3.60 -2.66 11.31
C GLU A 193 2.52 -1.57 11.39
N ALA A 194 2.90 -0.29 11.46
CA ALA A 194 1.98 0.85 11.48
C ALA A 194 1.07 0.90 10.24
N TRP A 195 1.55 0.45 9.08
CA TRP A 195 0.81 0.40 7.84
C TRP A 195 0.12 -0.94 7.56
N THR A 196 0.40 -1.98 8.37
CA THR A 196 -0.21 -3.30 8.18
C THR A 196 -1.74 -3.19 8.23
N GLY A 197 -2.40 -3.81 7.25
CA GLY A 197 -3.85 -3.72 7.06
C GLY A 197 -4.29 -2.66 6.05
N HIS A 198 -3.44 -1.75 5.59
CA HIS A 198 -3.79 -0.85 4.48
C HIS A 198 -4.13 -1.65 3.21
N GLY A 199 -5.19 -1.24 2.50
CA GLY A 199 -5.74 -1.98 1.35
C GLY A 199 -4.74 -2.19 0.20
N HIS A 200 -3.81 -1.27 0.04
CA HIS A 200 -2.77 -1.32 -0.99
C HIS A 200 -1.39 -1.09 -0.35
N LEU A 201 -1.02 -1.91 0.63
CA LEU A 201 0.35 -1.96 1.14
C LEU A 201 1.20 -2.87 0.23
N ARG A 202 2.37 -2.38 -0.18
CA ARG A 202 3.39 -3.15 -0.90
C ARG A 202 4.71 -3.03 -0.18
N VAL A 203 5.30 -4.18 0.12
CA VAL A 203 6.64 -4.28 0.73
C VAL A 203 7.65 -4.55 -0.38
N ILE A 204 8.57 -3.62 -0.57
CA ILE A 204 9.58 -3.68 -1.62
C ILE A 204 10.93 -3.95 -0.94
N ASN A 205 11.36 -5.21 -1.01
CA ASN A 205 12.54 -5.73 -0.34
C ASN A 205 13.84 -5.49 -1.12
N ASN A 206 14.96 -6.01 -0.57
CA ASN A 206 16.31 -5.88 -1.10
C ASN A 206 16.84 -7.17 -1.76
N HIS A 207 15.96 -8.10 -2.21
CA HIS A 207 16.39 -9.38 -2.79
C HIS A 207 17.08 -9.20 -4.15
N GLU A 208 16.69 -8.18 -4.90
CA GLU A 208 17.29 -7.80 -6.17
C GLU A 208 18.17 -6.55 -6.00
N ASP A 209 18.80 -6.13 -7.10
CA ASP A 209 19.58 -4.90 -7.12
C ASP A 209 18.69 -3.65 -6.91
N PHE A 210 19.33 -2.53 -6.60
CA PHE A 210 18.63 -1.29 -6.31
C PHE A 210 17.83 -0.77 -7.51
N GLU A 211 18.26 -0.98 -8.74
CA GLU A 211 17.53 -0.57 -9.95
C GLU A 211 16.26 -1.42 -10.13
N ALA A 212 16.30 -2.71 -9.80
CA ALA A 212 15.11 -3.55 -9.79
C ALA A 212 14.12 -3.09 -8.70
N LYS A 213 14.61 -2.75 -7.50
CA LYS A 213 13.80 -2.15 -6.43
C LYS A 213 13.08 -0.89 -6.92
N ILE A 214 13.76 0.00 -7.63
CA ILE A 214 13.16 1.22 -8.21
C ILE A 214 12.12 0.88 -9.28
N ARG A 215 12.40 -0.08 -10.17
CA ARG A 215 11.42 -0.55 -11.18
C ARG A 215 10.14 -1.05 -10.53
N ARG A 216 10.23 -1.77 -9.39
CA ARG A 216 9.06 -2.22 -8.62
C ARG A 216 8.27 -1.04 -8.05
N VAL A 217 8.93 -0.01 -7.51
CA VAL A 217 8.25 1.23 -7.06
C VAL A 217 7.48 1.86 -8.21
N ILE A 218 8.11 2.07 -9.36
CA ILE A 218 7.48 2.67 -10.54
C ILE A 218 6.29 1.83 -11.02
N LYS A 219 6.45 0.50 -11.10
CA LYS A 219 5.39 -0.44 -11.48
C LYS A 219 4.17 -0.31 -10.57
N GLU A 220 4.37 -0.29 -9.26
CA GLU A 220 3.26 -0.16 -8.31
C GLU A 220 2.53 1.19 -8.44
N ILE A 221 3.27 2.28 -8.61
CA ILE A 221 2.65 3.60 -8.83
C ILE A 221 1.86 3.61 -10.16
N THR A 222 2.39 3.01 -11.20
CA THR A 222 1.73 2.89 -12.52
C THR A 222 0.40 2.12 -12.40
N ASN A 223 0.38 1.03 -11.60
CA ASN A 223 -0.83 0.29 -11.27
C ASN A 223 -1.87 1.17 -10.55
N VAL A 224 -1.43 1.93 -9.54
CA VAL A 224 -2.32 2.81 -8.74
C VAL A 224 -2.92 3.93 -9.59
N LEU A 225 -2.15 4.43 -10.55
CA LEU A 225 -2.62 5.45 -11.51
C LEU A 225 -3.59 4.90 -12.55
N GLY A 226 -3.79 3.57 -12.62
CA GLY A 226 -4.65 2.94 -13.61
C GLY A 226 -4.08 2.98 -15.02
N LEU A 227 -2.77 3.02 -15.15
CA LEU A 227 -2.10 2.90 -16.45
C LEU A 227 -1.98 1.42 -16.86
N PRO A 228 -1.95 1.10 -18.17
CA PRO A 228 -1.78 -0.27 -18.63
C PRO A 228 -0.52 -0.91 -18.05
N GLN A 229 -0.68 -2.12 -17.51
CA GLN A 229 0.40 -2.88 -16.89
C GLN A 229 0.34 -4.34 -17.32
N PRO A 230 1.47 -5.05 -17.33
CA PRO A 230 1.46 -6.51 -17.40
C PRO A 230 0.58 -7.11 -16.31
N ILE A 231 -0.16 -8.16 -16.65
CA ILE A 231 -1.01 -8.87 -15.70
C ILE A 231 -0.11 -9.46 -14.59
N GLU A 232 -0.33 -9.06 -13.36
CA GLU A 232 0.44 -9.53 -12.22
C GLU A 232 -0.17 -10.82 -11.66
N GLU A 233 0.66 -11.82 -11.47
CA GLU A 233 0.29 -13.08 -10.83
C GLU A 233 0.49 -12.95 -9.32
N GLU A 234 -0.63 -12.85 -8.58
CA GLU A 234 -0.62 -12.95 -7.13
C GLU A 234 -0.36 -14.41 -6.73
N ARG A 235 0.60 -14.65 -5.85
CA ARG A 235 0.83 -16.01 -5.35
C ARG A 235 -0.23 -16.38 -4.34
N LYS A 236 -0.89 -17.51 -4.57
CA LYS A 236 -2.06 -17.97 -3.80
C LYS A 236 -1.92 -19.44 -3.43
N TYR A 237 -2.22 -19.72 -2.17
CA TYR A 237 -2.09 -21.07 -1.60
C TYR A 237 -3.35 -21.43 -0.82
N ILE A 238 -3.86 -22.65 -1.01
CA ILE A 238 -4.82 -23.22 -0.08
C ILE A 238 -4.04 -23.65 1.16
N VAL A 239 -4.51 -23.26 2.33
CA VAL A 239 -3.78 -23.47 3.58
C VAL A 239 -4.71 -23.91 4.71
N GLU A 240 -4.10 -24.54 5.73
CA GLU A 240 -4.67 -24.71 7.06
C GLU A 240 -3.82 -23.95 8.08
N VAL A 241 -4.47 -23.40 9.09
CA VAL A 241 -3.81 -22.72 10.20
C VAL A 241 -3.60 -23.69 11.34
N GLU A 242 -2.34 -23.90 11.72
CA GLU A 242 -1.91 -24.79 12.81
C GLU A 242 -1.21 -23.98 13.90
N GLY A 243 -1.84 -23.87 15.08
CA GLY A 243 -1.27 -23.11 16.20
C GLY A 243 -1.73 -21.65 16.29
N GLU A 244 -1.01 -20.88 17.10
CA GLU A 244 -1.34 -19.48 17.36
C GLU A 244 -0.77 -18.57 16.26
N MET A 245 -1.62 -17.67 15.77
CA MET A 245 -1.21 -16.61 14.84
C MET A 245 -0.58 -15.45 15.61
N PRO A 246 0.39 -14.74 15.02
CA PRO A 246 0.88 -13.48 15.56
C PRO A 246 -0.21 -12.41 15.53
N ASP A 247 0.06 -11.26 16.16
CA ASP A 247 -0.78 -10.09 16.04
C ASP A 247 -1.03 -9.76 14.57
N CYS A 248 -2.30 -9.62 14.20
CA CYS A 248 -2.72 -9.39 12.83
C CYS A 248 -3.84 -8.35 12.79
N ILE A 249 -3.96 -7.68 11.67
CA ILE A 249 -5.11 -6.79 11.42
C ILE A 249 -6.23 -7.63 10.80
N GLU A 250 -7.31 -7.77 11.56
CA GLU A 250 -8.47 -8.54 11.12
C GLU A 250 -9.54 -7.64 10.52
N SER A 251 -10.16 -8.05 9.43
CA SER A 251 -11.24 -7.32 8.77
C SER A 251 -12.23 -8.26 8.10
N ASP A 252 -13.51 -7.92 8.16
CA ASP A 252 -14.54 -8.59 7.40
C ASP A 252 -14.68 -7.95 6.02
N ILE A 253 -14.68 -8.78 4.99
CA ILE A 253 -14.78 -8.35 3.61
C ILE A 253 -16.04 -8.93 2.98
N THR A 254 -16.85 -8.03 2.44
CA THR A 254 -17.98 -8.36 1.56
C THR A 254 -17.65 -7.87 0.16
N GLN A 255 -17.68 -8.77 -0.83
CA GLN A 255 -17.34 -8.46 -2.21
C GLN A 255 -18.44 -8.93 -3.15
N THR A 256 -19.00 -7.98 -3.90
CA THR A 256 -20.09 -8.20 -4.87
C THR A 256 -19.62 -7.79 -6.26
N TYR A 257 -19.88 -8.65 -7.24
CA TYR A 257 -19.62 -8.35 -8.65
C TYR A 257 -20.85 -7.69 -9.26
N LEU A 258 -20.60 -6.70 -10.12
CA LEU A 258 -21.63 -5.96 -10.84
C LEU A 258 -21.74 -6.46 -12.28
N VAL A 259 -22.90 -6.23 -12.90
CA VAL A 259 -23.08 -6.44 -14.34
C VAL A 259 -22.11 -5.52 -15.08
N ALA A 260 -21.36 -6.06 -16.02
CA ALA A 260 -20.36 -5.33 -16.79
C ALA A 260 -20.26 -5.87 -18.23
N ASP A 261 -19.66 -5.08 -19.10
CA ASP A 261 -19.40 -5.47 -20.48
C ASP A 261 -18.43 -6.67 -20.58
N PRO A 262 -18.46 -7.45 -21.65
CA PRO A 262 -17.50 -8.52 -21.89
C PRO A 262 -16.05 -8.02 -21.81
N GLY A 263 -15.21 -8.72 -21.04
CA GLY A 263 -13.80 -8.34 -20.82
C GLY A 263 -13.56 -7.29 -19.74
N VAL A 264 -14.63 -6.83 -19.11
CA VAL A 264 -14.55 -5.93 -17.93
C VAL A 264 -15.07 -6.67 -16.70
N GLU A 265 -14.33 -6.60 -15.62
CA GLU A 265 -14.76 -7.06 -14.30
C GLU A 265 -15.00 -5.81 -13.43
N VAL A 266 -16.21 -5.70 -12.88
CA VAL A 266 -16.54 -4.63 -11.94
C VAL A 266 -16.95 -5.24 -10.62
N ARG A 267 -16.39 -4.73 -9.52
CA ARG A 267 -16.72 -5.22 -8.18
C ARG A 267 -16.86 -4.09 -7.17
N LEU A 268 -17.71 -4.30 -6.21
CA LEU A 268 -17.80 -3.53 -4.97
C LEU A 268 -17.20 -4.34 -3.84
N ARG A 269 -16.37 -3.73 -3.03
CA ARG A 269 -15.81 -4.32 -1.81
C ARG A 269 -16.15 -3.42 -0.64
N ARG A 270 -16.77 -4.00 0.37
CA ARG A 270 -16.93 -3.39 1.69
C ARG A 270 -15.97 -4.08 2.63
N ARG A 271 -15.18 -3.31 3.34
CA ARG A 271 -14.23 -3.77 4.33
C ARG A 271 -14.59 -3.15 5.67
N ASP A 272 -14.77 -3.99 6.68
CA ASP A 272 -15.19 -3.58 8.01
C ASP A 272 -14.12 -3.97 9.04
N TRP A 273 -13.72 -3.00 9.87
CA TRP A 273 -12.87 -3.19 11.04
C TRP A 273 -13.63 -2.68 12.26
N SER A 274 -14.21 -3.59 13.04
CA SER A 274 -14.89 -3.23 14.29
C SER A 274 -15.91 -2.09 14.12
N GLY A 275 -16.70 -2.13 13.05
CA GLY A 275 -17.74 -1.14 12.75
C GLY A 275 -17.28 0.08 11.95
N LYS A 276 -16.00 0.15 11.57
CA LYS A 276 -15.50 1.18 10.64
C LYS A 276 -15.41 0.60 9.24
N VAL A 277 -16.17 1.18 8.32
CA VAL A 277 -16.42 0.64 6.98
C VAL A 277 -15.76 1.49 5.92
N VAL A 278 -15.00 0.83 5.03
CA VAL A 278 -14.49 1.43 3.78
C VAL A 278 -15.09 0.67 2.60
N ASN A 279 -15.70 1.41 1.67
CA ASN A 279 -16.24 0.86 0.43
C ASN A 279 -15.33 1.20 -0.74
N VAL A 280 -15.02 0.22 -1.57
CA VAL A 280 -14.15 0.36 -2.75
C VAL A 280 -14.86 -0.17 -3.97
N HIS A 281 -14.88 0.63 -5.02
CA HIS A 281 -15.30 0.23 -6.36
C HIS A 281 -14.06 -0.07 -7.18
N THR A 282 -13.96 -1.27 -7.74
CA THR A 282 -12.85 -1.70 -8.59
C THR A 282 -13.38 -2.02 -9.98
N THR A 283 -12.70 -1.50 -11.01
CA THR A 283 -12.89 -1.93 -12.40
C THR A 283 -11.59 -2.53 -12.90
N LYS A 284 -11.66 -3.74 -13.46
CA LYS A 284 -10.56 -4.39 -14.17
C LYS A 284 -10.93 -4.53 -15.64
N LYS A 285 -10.14 -3.98 -16.54
CA LYS A 285 -10.35 -4.06 -17.98
C LYS A 285 -9.11 -4.67 -18.63
N ARG A 286 -9.27 -5.79 -19.32
CA ARG A 286 -8.20 -6.37 -20.12
C ARG A 286 -8.01 -5.54 -21.39
N VAL A 287 -6.78 -5.06 -21.61
CA VAL A 287 -6.40 -4.24 -22.79
C VAL A 287 -5.83 -5.14 -23.87
N SER A 288 -5.03 -6.12 -23.49
CA SER A 288 -4.43 -7.11 -24.38
C SER A 288 -4.37 -8.50 -23.72
N GLY A 289 -3.80 -9.48 -24.38
CA GLY A 289 -3.58 -10.81 -23.79
C GLY A 289 -2.69 -10.81 -22.54
N HIS A 290 -1.85 -9.78 -22.39
CA HIS A 290 -0.82 -9.68 -21.35
C HIS A 290 -0.92 -8.41 -20.51
N GLU A 291 -1.91 -7.54 -20.74
CA GLU A 291 -2.04 -6.27 -20.05
C GLU A 291 -3.47 -6.03 -19.57
N GLU A 292 -3.59 -5.45 -18.38
CA GLU A 292 -4.88 -5.02 -17.82
C GLU A 292 -4.75 -3.60 -17.22
N ILE A 293 -5.90 -2.92 -17.13
CA ILE A 293 -6.07 -1.67 -16.39
C ILE A 293 -6.91 -1.98 -15.18
N ILE A 294 -6.40 -1.64 -14.00
CA ILE A 294 -7.14 -1.74 -12.74
C ILE A 294 -7.37 -0.32 -12.24
N THR A 295 -8.64 0.03 -12.02
CA THR A 295 -9.00 1.30 -11.40
C THR A 295 -9.72 1.03 -10.09
N GLU A 296 -9.17 1.52 -8.98
CA GLU A 296 -9.79 1.43 -7.66
C GLU A 296 -10.10 2.84 -7.14
N ARG A 297 -11.29 3.01 -6.56
CA ARG A 297 -11.69 4.24 -5.88
C ARG A 297 -12.55 3.95 -4.68
N GLN A 298 -12.35 4.70 -3.62
CA GLN A 298 -13.27 4.68 -2.49
C GLN A 298 -14.59 5.34 -2.90
N VAL A 299 -15.68 4.82 -2.37
CA VAL A 299 -17.03 5.33 -2.64
C VAL A 299 -17.79 5.55 -1.33
N PRO A 300 -18.55 6.66 -1.22
CA PRO A 300 -19.42 6.89 -0.07
C PRO A 300 -20.46 5.78 0.07
N ASN A 301 -20.95 5.55 1.31
CA ASN A 301 -21.92 4.50 1.60
C ASN A 301 -23.19 4.61 0.74
N ALA A 302 -23.71 5.82 0.54
CA ALA A 302 -24.90 6.03 -0.29
C ALA A 302 -24.67 5.58 -1.76
N LEU A 303 -23.49 5.85 -2.32
CA LEU A 303 -23.15 5.40 -3.66
C LEU A 303 -22.94 3.88 -3.71
N TYR A 304 -22.31 3.29 -2.68
CA TYR A 304 -22.16 1.84 -2.56
C TYR A 304 -23.52 1.14 -2.61
N GLU A 305 -24.49 1.58 -1.79
CA GLU A 305 -25.82 0.99 -1.73
C GLU A 305 -26.59 1.16 -3.07
N SER A 306 -26.41 2.29 -3.75
CA SER A 306 -26.96 2.50 -5.08
C SER A 306 -26.37 1.55 -6.13
N LEU A 307 -25.05 1.38 -6.12
CA LEU A 307 -24.36 0.49 -7.06
C LEU A 307 -24.66 -1.00 -6.80
N MET A 308 -24.98 -1.38 -5.56
CA MET A 308 -25.40 -2.75 -5.21
C MET A 308 -26.66 -3.20 -5.97
N GLN A 309 -27.48 -2.27 -6.46
CA GLN A 309 -28.65 -2.57 -7.32
C GLN A 309 -28.24 -3.19 -8.67
N GLN A 310 -26.97 -3.01 -9.08
CA GLN A 310 -26.41 -3.53 -10.33
C GLN A 310 -25.66 -4.86 -10.10
N ALA A 311 -25.88 -5.53 -8.97
CA ALA A 311 -25.24 -6.81 -8.68
C ALA A 311 -25.53 -7.84 -9.77
N ASP A 312 -24.49 -8.58 -10.21
CA ASP A 312 -24.60 -9.64 -11.20
C ASP A 312 -25.48 -10.78 -10.64
N PRO A 313 -26.65 -11.07 -11.25
CA PRO A 313 -27.58 -12.08 -10.76
C PRO A 313 -27.01 -13.50 -10.81
N TYR A 314 -25.99 -13.74 -11.64
CA TYR A 314 -25.33 -15.05 -11.78
C TYR A 314 -24.21 -15.25 -10.76
N ARG A 315 -23.94 -14.26 -9.92
CA ARG A 315 -22.88 -14.32 -8.92
C ARG A 315 -23.44 -14.04 -7.53
N GLN A 316 -22.96 -14.81 -6.58
CA GLN A 316 -23.21 -14.54 -5.15
C GLN A 316 -22.19 -13.53 -4.62
N THR A 317 -22.59 -12.78 -3.62
CA THR A 317 -21.65 -11.98 -2.85
C THR A 317 -20.71 -12.89 -2.08
N ILE A 318 -19.42 -12.69 -2.21
CA ILE A 318 -18.38 -13.36 -1.41
C ILE A 318 -18.27 -12.66 -0.06
N ARG A 319 -18.30 -13.45 1.01
CA ARG A 319 -18.02 -12.99 2.37
C ARG A 319 -16.81 -13.74 2.90
N LYS A 320 -15.84 -13.00 3.42
CA LYS A 320 -14.63 -13.57 3.98
C LYS A 320 -14.10 -12.75 5.13
N ASN A 321 -13.46 -13.40 6.07
CA ASN A 321 -12.65 -12.79 7.11
C ASN A 321 -11.21 -12.76 6.60
N ARG A 322 -10.56 -11.59 6.65
CA ARG A 322 -9.17 -11.39 6.24
C ARG A 322 -8.31 -11.06 7.44
N LYS A 323 -7.24 -11.79 7.61
CA LYS A 323 -6.16 -11.50 8.54
C LYS A 323 -4.92 -11.07 7.77
N SER A 324 -4.48 -9.82 8.00
CA SER A 324 -3.30 -9.24 7.36
C SER A 324 -2.15 -9.19 8.35
N PHE A 325 -0.99 -9.69 7.96
CA PHE A 325 0.20 -9.75 8.82
C PHE A 325 1.50 -9.72 8.02
N ILE A 326 2.60 -9.42 8.72
CA ILE A 326 3.96 -9.49 8.17
C ILE A 326 4.68 -10.70 8.78
N TRP A 327 5.35 -11.46 7.94
CA TRP A 327 6.23 -12.55 8.35
C TRP A 327 7.53 -12.52 7.57
N LYS A 328 8.67 -12.42 8.27
CA LYS A 328 10.01 -12.33 7.68
C LYS A 328 10.10 -11.31 6.52
N GLY A 329 9.50 -10.12 6.72
CA GLY A 329 9.50 -9.03 5.75
C GLY A 329 8.56 -9.21 4.56
N GLN A 330 7.78 -10.29 4.49
CA GLN A 330 6.76 -10.49 3.46
C GLN A 330 5.37 -10.20 4.02
N TYR A 331 4.53 -9.52 3.23
CA TYR A 331 3.15 -9.21 3.59
C TYR A 331 2.22 -10.33 3.13
N PHE A 332 1.38 -10.79 4.04
CA PHE A 332 0.41 -11.85 3.80
C PHE A 332 -1.00 -11.40 4.09
N GLU A 333 -1.93 -11.88 3.28
CA GLU A 333 -3.37 -11.80 3.48
C GLU A 333 -3.93 -13.22 3.57
N LEU A 334 -4.48 -13.57 4.72
CA LEU A 334 -5.13 -14.86 4.96
C LEU A 334 -6.64 -14.67 4.90
N ASP A 335 -7.27 -15.17 3.86
CA ASP A 335 -8.70 -15.07 3.59
C ASP A 335 -9.43 -16.36 3.95
N THR A 336 -10.26 -16.34 4.97
CA THR A 336 -11.18 -17.43 5.31
C THR A 336 -12.56 -17.12 4.75
N TYR A 337 -13.02 -17.92 3.80
CA TYR A 337 -14.32 -17.74 3.15
C TYR A 337 -15.46 -18.25 4.03
N LEU A 338 -16.51 -17.42 4.22
CA LEU A 338 -17.57 -17.66 5.18
C LEU A 338 -18.84 -18.22 4.56
N ASN A 339 -19.02 -18.10 3.26
CA ASN A 339 -20.27 -18.44 2.57
C ASN A 339 -20.09 -19.30 1.31
N LEU A 340 -18.97 -20.01 1.22
CA LEU A 340 -18.78 -21.02 0.19
C LEU A 340 -19.31 -22.38 0.66
N PRO A 341 -19.72 -23.27 -0.27
CA PRO A 341 -20.25 -24.59 0.08
C PRO A 341 -19.25 -25.48 0.84
N GLU A 342 -17.97 -25.32 0.54
CA GLU A 342 -16.88 -26.04 1.20
C GLU A 342 -15.97 -25.05 1.93
N PRO A 343 -15.45 -25.42 3.12
CA PRO A 343 -14.48 -24.58 3.82
C PRO A 343 -13.28 -24.27 2.92
N LEU A 344 -12.93 -23.01 2.83
CA LEU A 344 -11.78 -22.55 2.03
C LEU A 344 -11.03 -21.46 2.75
N THR A 345 -9.73 -21.66 2.92
CA THR A 345 -8.81 -20.63 3.42
C THR A 345 -7.68 -20.47 2.42
N ILE A 346 -7.48 -19.25 1.95
CA ILE A 346 -6.45 -18.90 0.97
C ILE A 346 -5.47 -17.93 1.60
N LEU A 347 -4.19 -18.25 1.51
CA LEU A 347 -3.09 -17.32 1.81
C LEU A 347 -2.66 -16.64 0.50
N GLU A 348 -2.72 -15.32 0.48
CA GLU A 348 -2.27 -14.50 -0.64
C GLU A 348 -1.03 -13.71 -0.22
N THR A 349 -0.07 -13.58 -1.14
CA THR A 349 1.05 -12.65 -0.99
C THR A 349 1.30 -11.93 -2.30
N LYS A 350 1.69 -10.65 -2.20
CA LYS A 350 1.87 -9.74 -3.33
C LYS A 350 3.24 -9.08 -3.27
N GLY A 351 3.74 -8.66 -4.43
CA GLY A 351 5.02 -7.97 -4.50
C GLY A 351 6.24 -8.88 -4.33
N ILE A 352 6.06 -10.21 -4.41
CA ILE A 352 7.12 -11.20 -4.44
C ILE A 352 7.49 -11.45 -5.91
N THR A 353 8.77 -11.38 -6.24
CA THR A 353 9.26 -11.65 -7.60
C THR A 353 9.18 -13.13 -7.94
N GLU A 354 9.23 -13.48 -9.25
CA GLU A 354 9.17 -14.89 -9.70
C GLU A 354 10.27 -15.76 -9.08
N ASP A 355 11.46 -15.17 -8.87
CA ASP A 355 12.64 -15.85 -8.33
C ASP A 355 12.69 -15.84 -6.79
N GLU A 356 11.76 -15.17 -6.12
CA GLU A 356 11.74 -15.07 -4.67
C GLU A 356 10.91 -16.19 -4.03
N ASP A 357 11.49 -16.89 -3.07
CA ASP A 357 10.79 -17.90 -2.30
C ASP A 357 9.81 -17.29 -1.28
N VAL A 358 8.61 -17.85 -1.23
CA VAL A 358 7.64 -17.52 -0.20
C VAL A 358 8.08 -18.12 1.14
N ARG A 359 8.28 -17.28 2.14
CA ARG A 359 8.72 -17.67 3.49
C ARG A 359 7.51 -17.96 4.37
N PHE A 360 6.95 -19.15 4.25
CA PHE A 360 5.75 -19.51 5.00
C PHE A 360 5.95 -19.43 6.51
N PRO A 361 4.97 -18.88 7.25
CA PRO A 361 4.96 -18.95 8.72
C PRO A 361 4.82 -20.40 9.20
N PRO A 362 5.41 -20.74 10.37
CA PRO A 362 5.35 -22.11 10.89
C PRO A 362 3.94 -22.57 11.32
N PHE A 363 3.02 -21.63 11.52
CA PHE A 363 1.61 -21.89 11.82
C PHE A 363 0.74 -22.03 10.55
N ILE A 364 1.35 -21.99 9.34
CA ILE A 364 0.67 -22.21 8.06
C ILE A 364 1.12 -23.54 7.47
N ARG A 365 0.17 -24.44 7.28
CA ARG A 365 0.35 -25.64 6.50
C ARG A 365 -0.20 -25.44 5.10
N VAL A 366 0.66 -25.44 4.09
CA VAL A 366 0.27 -25.32 2.69
C VAL A 366 -0.28 -26.66 2.21
N LEU A 367 -1.50 -26.64 1.66
CA LEU A 367 -2.17 -27.81 1.08
C LEU A 367 -2.00 -27.87 -0.44
N ALA A 368 -2.05 -26.71 -1.10
CA ALA A 368 -1.88 -26.62 -2.55
C ALA A 368 -1.43 -25.22 -2.97
N ASP A 369 -0.57 -25.15 -3.97
CA ASP A 369 -0.31 -23.93 -4.72
C ASP A 369 -1.41 -23.79 -5.78
N ILE A 370 -2.12 -22.69 -5.74
CA ILE A 370 -3.22 -22.35 -6.65
C ILE A 370 -2.95 -21.05 -7.42
N THR A 371 -1.69 -20.62 -7.44
CA THR A 371 -1.23 -19.50 -8.27
C THR A 371 -1.67 -19.74 -9.72
N CYS A 372 -2.23 -18.72 -10.39
CA CYS A 372 -2.77 -18.81 -11.75
C CYS A 372 -3.97 -19.76 -11.94
N ASN A 373 -4.44 -20.47 -10.91
CA ASN A 373 -5.60 -21.35 -11.04
C ASN A 373 -6.90 -20.53 -10.98
N LYS A 374 -7.47 -20.27 -12.15
CA LYS A 374 -8.67 -19.43 -12.32
C LYS A 374 -9.88 -19.92 -11.51
N LYS A 375 -9.96 -21.21 -11.18
CA LYS A 375 -11.04 -21.76 -10.33
C LYS A 375 -11.15 -21.02 -9.00
N TYR A 376 -10.01 -20.57 -8.43
CA TYR A 376 -9.92 -19.92 -7.12
C TYR A 376 -9.89 -18.39 -7.19
N TYR A 377 -10.09 -17.80 -8.37
CA TYR A 377 -10.30 -16.35 -8.46
C TYR A 377 -11.66 -16.00 -7.87
N ASN A 378 -11.73 -14.95 -7.06
CA ASN A 378 -12.97 -14.53 -6.41
C ASN A 378 -14.13 -14.38 -7.40
N TYR A 379 -13.83 -13.93 -8.63
CA TYR A 379 -14.81 -13.82 -9.72
C TYR A 379 -15.46 -15.16 -10.08
N ASN A 380 -14.69 -16.24 -10.06
CA ASN A 380 -15.17 -17.59 -10.36
C ASN A 380 -15.76 -18.30 -9.13
N LEU A 381 -15.21 -18.05 -7.93
CA LEU A 381 -15.80 -18.52 -6.67
C LEU A 381 -17.20 -17.91 -6.42
N ALA A 382 -17.46 -16.74 -6.94
CA ALA A 382 -18.75 -16.07 -6.84
C ALA A 382 -19.84 -16.68 -7.75
N LEU A 383 -19.52 -17.51 -8.73
CA LEU A 383 -20.53 -18.13 -9.60
C LEU A 383 -21.53 -18.91 -8.76
N ARG A 384 -22.82 -18.63 -8.98
CA ARG A 384 -23.92 -19.43 -8.42
C ARG A 384 -23.93 -20.78 -9.13
N ARG A 385 -23.84 -21.83 -8.37
CA ARG A 385 -23.95 -23.21 -8.86
C ARG A 385 -25.40 -23.64 -8.90
#